data_f67b1fe270b2367e15905f71b789f59d
#
_entry.id   f67b1fe270b2367e15905f71b789f59d
#
_cell.length_a   1.000
_cell.length_b   1.000
_cell.length_c   1.000
_cell.angle_alpha   90.00
_cell.angle_beta   90.00
_cell.angle_gamma   90.00
#
_symmetry.space_group_name_H-M   'P 1'
#
loop_
_entity.id
_entity.type
_entity.pdbx_description
1 polymer ?
#
loop_
_entity_poly.entity_id
_entity_poly.type
_entity_poly.pdbx_seq_one_letter_code
_entity_poly.pdbx_strand_id
1 'polypeptide(L)'
;PVVGFISDRIRTRWGRRKPFVLIGMPIFMAGVWLLWIPPIEFAEVTWLGLKFNTGYPYLLGALVILYIGATIQDVPYSAWGAELARDYNERTLVMSWKEAFTVSGSLIGALCPAIIVFWGYTKPADNVYFLTVGLVIVMPFLVFNLLKSVPEYPVKETNTKRLPLKESFKYVWANEPYRKLVIIFLFSTIGSAMTNSLSFFFVKHVLLAGDLYGFYLAPYFLSQIVAIPLWFKLSAKIGKHRATMVAIFWYALWSCFIPLIAMAPQIWFEAFELSKTLAFLPDSWLLGLNERFEGIPTGKFAFFIGVMCLKGSAI
;
A
#
# COMPACT_ATOMS: atom_id res chain seq x y z
N PRO A 1 19.07 -3.97 1.76
CA PRO A 1 20.26 -4.27 2.57
C PRO A 1 21.32 -3.16 2.46
N VAL A 2 21.68 -2.72 1.24
CA VAL A 2 22.73 -1.70 1.02
C VAL A 2 22.40 -0.39 1.73
N VAL A 3 21.20 0.16 1.53
CA VAL A 3 20.78 1.43 2.17
C VAL A 3 20.77 1.32 3.67
N GLY A 4 20.27 0.21 4.25
CA GLY A 4 20.32 -0.03 5.68
C GLY A 4 21.75 -0.05 6.22
N PHE A 5 22.65 -0.77 5.54
CA PHE A 5 24.06 -0.84 5.91
C PHE A 5 24.76 0.53 5.85
N ILE A 6 24.45 1.34 4.83
CA ILE A 6 25.02 2.69 4.68
C ILE A 6 24.45 3.61 5.76
N SER A 7 23.13 3.58 5.98
CA SER A 7 22.48 4.43 6.98
C SER A 7 22.91 4.13 8.41
N ASP A 8 23.31 2.89 8.70
CA ASP A 8 23.83 2.51 10.01
C ASP A 8 25.27 3.00 10.27
N ARG A 9 26.02 3.35 9.21
CA ARG A 9 27.42 3.79 9.31
C ARG A 9 27.59 5.29 9.31
N ILE A 10 26.75 6.00 8.57
CA ILE A 10 26.85 7.45 8.44
C ILE A 10 26.25 8.12 9.68
N ARG A 11 27.05 8.98 10.30
CA ARG A 11 26.62 9.83 11.41
C ARG A 11 26.71 11.28 11.01
N THR A 12 25.63 12.01 11.15
CA THR A 12 25.60 13.44 10.87
C THR A 12 25.18 14.22 12.13
N ARG A 13 25.34 15.55 12.09
CA ARG A 13 24.88 16.43 13.16
C ARG A 13 23.36 16.38 13.38
N TRP A 14 22.59 15.96 12.37
CA TRP A 14 21.13 15.86 12.41
C TRP A 14 20.64 14.46 12.84
N GLY A 15 21.55 13.55 13.11
CA GLY A 15 21.28 12.16 13.41
C GLY A 15 21.77 11.22 12.32
N ARG A 16 21.44 9.95 12.47
CA ARG A 16 21.84 8.85 11.57
C ARG A 16 20.79 8.60 10.48
N ARG A 17 19.51 8.66 10.84
CA ARG A 17 18.37 8.31 9.98
C ARG A 17 17.77 9.50 9.23
N LYS A 18 17.67 10.65 9.90
CA LYS A 18 17.07 11.89 9.36
C LYS A 18 17.59 12.32 8.00
N PRO A 19 18.92 12.31 7.76
CA PRO A 19 19.45 12.74 6.45
C PRO A 19 19.01 11.88 5.28
N PHE A 20 18.87 10.57 5.50
CA PHE A 20 18.42 9.65 4.45
C PHE A 20 16.96 9.89 4.07
N VAL A 21 16.09 10.12 5.08
CA VAL A 21 14.70 10.47 4.84
C VAL A 21 14.61 11.79 4.06
N LEU A 22 15.43 12.78 4.42
CA LEU A 22 15.45 14.09 3.73
C LEU A 22 15.95 13.99 2.27
N ILE A 23 16.99 13.18 2.01
CA ILE A 23 17.54 13.00 0.66
C ILE A 23 16.66 12.08 -0.19
N GLY A 24 16.08 11.04 0.40
CA GLY A 24 15.21 10.10 -0.30
C GLY A 24 13.92 10.77 -0.82
N MET A 25 13.39 11.73 -0.06
CA MET A 25 12.15 12.42 -0.42
C MET A 25 12.21 13.10 -1.81
N PRO A 26 13.14 14.00 -2.15
CA PRO A 26 13.15 14.65 -3.45
C PRO A 26 13.42 13.66 -4.60
N ILE A 27 14.21 12.61 -4.38
CA ILE A 27 14.46 11.57 -5.38
C ILE A 27 13.16 10.78 -5.64
N PHE A 28 12.43 10.42 -4.58
CA PHE A 28 11.14 9.77 -4.70
C PHE A 28 10.13 10.64 -5.44
N MET A 29 10.01 11.91 -5.06
CA MET A 29 9.11 12.88 -5.71
C MET A 29 9.45 13.06 -7.20
N ALA A 30 10.73 13.15 -7.54
CA ALA A 30 11.17 13.21 -8.93
C ALA A 30 10.78 11.94 -9.70
N GLY A 31 10.94 10.77 -9.09
CA GLY A 31 10.51 9.49 -9.68
C GLY A 31 9.00 9.43 -9.93
N VAL A 32 8.19 9.86 -8.97
CA VAL A 32 6.73 9.94 -9.12
C VAL A 32 6.33 10.91 -10.22
N TRP A 33 6.94 12.10 -10.23
CA TRP A 33 6.67 13.12 -11.26
C TRP A 33 7.00 12.61 -12.66
N LEU A 34 8.18 12.06 -12.84
CA LEU A 34 8.63 11.50 -14.13
C LEU A 34 7.74 10.34 -14.58
N LEU A 35 7.29 9.49 -13.65
CA LEU A 35 6.46 8.34 -13.99
C LEU A 35 5.06 8.75 -14.44
N TRP A 36 4.45 9.70 -13.76
CA TRP A 36 3.03 10.05 -13.93
C TRP A 36 2.79 11.26 -14.83
N ILE A 37 3.78 12.14 -14.96
CA ILE A 37 3.73 13.33 -15.81
C ILE A 37 4.98 13.32 -16.71
N PRO A 38 5.01 12.46 -17.73
CA PRO A 38 6.17 12.39 -18.61
C PRO A 38 6.34 13.70 -19.38
N PRO A 39 7.54 14.30 -19.40
CA PRO A 39 7.81 15.57 -20.09
C PRO A 39 8.00 15.43 -21.59
N ILE A 40 7.97 14.21 -22.11
CA ILE A 40 8.25 13.88 -23.52
C ILE A 40 7.13 13.06 -24.13
N GLU A 41 6.87 13.27 -25.41
CA GLU A 41 6.02 12.37 -26.19
C GLU A 41 6.83 11.12 -26.59
N PHE A 42 6.20 9.96 -26.51
CA PHE A 42 6.83 8.70 -26.83
C PHE A 42 6.74 8.43 -28.33
N ALA A 43 7.87 8.17 -28.97
CA ALA A 43 7.96 7.86 -30.38
C ALA A 43 8.40 6.40 -30.62
N GLU A 44 7.98 5.83 -31.73
CA GLU A 44 8.56 4.57 -32.20
C GLU A 44 9.86 4.84 -32.93
N VAL A 45 10.95 4.25 -32.46
CA VAL A 45 12.27 4.31 -33.08
C VAL A 45 12.67 2.93 -33.56
N THR A 46 13.12 2.84 -34.82
CA THR A 46 13.66 1.60 -35.36
C THR A 46 15.18 1.55 -35.10
N TRP A 47 15.63 0.63 -34.31
CA TRP A 47 17.04 0.40 -34.01
C TRP A 47 17.39 -1.06 -34.31
N LEU A 48 18.44 -1.29 -35.12
CA LEU A 48 18.86 -2.63 -35.57
C LEU A 48 17.71 -3.46 -36.21
N GLY A 49 16.76 -2.82 -36.91
CA GLY A 49 15.63 -3.50 -37.55
C GLY A 49 14.49 -3.89 -36.57
N LEU A 50 14.63 -3.57 -35.26
CA LEU A 50 13.60 -3.77 -34.25
C LEU A 50 12.91 -2.44 -33.97
N LYS A 51 11.57 -2.46 -33.91
CA LYS A 51 10.77 -1.30 -33.52
C LYS A 51 10.73 -1.20 -32.00
N PHE A 52 11.28 -0.14 -31.46
CA PHE A 52 11.24 0.17 -30.03
C PHE A 52 10.40 1.41 -29.78
N ASN A 53 9.48 1.33 -28.84
CA ASN A 53 8.83 2.51 -28.28
C ASN A 53 9.73 3.12 -27.22
N THR A 54 10.10 4.40 -27.36
CA THR A 54 10.95 5.14 -26.41
C THR A 54 10.33 5.22 -25.01
N GLY A 55 9.04 4.94 -24.88
CA GLY A 55 8.34 4.86 -23.60
C GLY A 55 8.85 3.76 -22.69
N TYR A 56 9.29 2.61 -23.22
CA TYR A 56 9.75 1.50 -22.36
C TYR A 56 11.01 1.83 -21.57
N PRO A 57 12.11 2.29 -22.18
CA PRO A 57 13.31 2.64 -21.43
C PRO A 57 13.10 3.86 -20.53
N TYR A 58 12.26 4.81 -20.94
CA TYR A 58 11.87 5.94 -20.09
C TYR A 58 11.15 5.46 -18.85
N LEU A 59 10.12 4.63 -18.99
CA LEU A 59 9.33 4.07 -17.89
C LEU A 59 10.21 3.28 -16.94
N LEU A 60 11.14 2.47 -17.47
CA LEU A 60 12.11 1.74 -16.65
C LEU A 60 12.98 2.71 -15.84
N GLY A 61 13.50 3.77 -16.47
CA GLY A 61 14.33 4.78 -15.80
C GLY A 61 13.55 5.51 -14.69
N ALA A 62 12.32 5.94 -14.97
CA ALA A 62 11.45 6.59 -13.97
C ALA A 62 11.14 5.66 -12.78
N LEU A 63 10.85 4.38 -13.05
CA LEU A 63 10.64 3.38 -12.00
C LEU A 63 11.90 3.16 -11.16
N VAL A 64 13.07 3.07 -11.78
CA VAL A 64 14.34 2.92 -11.04
C VAL A 64 14.58 4.11 -10.11
N ILE A 65 14.41 5.35 -10.60
CA ILE A 65 14.53 6.56 -9.76
C ILE A 65 13.54 6.52 -8.60
N LEU A 66 12.28 6.19 -8.87
CA LEU A 66 11.23 6.09 -7.87
C LEU A 66 11.58 5.07 -6.79
N TYR A 67 11.97 3.86 -7.17
CA TYR A 67 12.29 2.80 -6.20
C TYR A 67 13.58 3.07 -5.43
N ILE A 68 14.57 3.73 -6.03
CA ILE A 68 15.78 4.19 -5.32
C ILE A 68 15.39 5.21 -4.26
N GLY A 69 14.61 6.24 -4.62
CA GLY A 69 14.13 7.25 -3.68
C GLY A 69 13.30 6.66 -2.55
N ALA A 70 12.34 5.79 -2.89
CA ALA A 70 11.53 5.06 -1.91
C ALA A 70 12.39 4.24 -0.94
N THR A 71 13.39 3.50 -1.46
CA THR A 71 14.26 2.65 -0.63
C THR A 71 15.15 3.48 0.29
N ILE A 72 15.71 4.60 -0.20
CA ILE A 72 16.53 5.51 0.59
C ILE A 72 15.72 6.13 1.74
N GLN A 73 14.44 6.38 1.52
CA GLN A 73 13.56 6.97 2.52
C GLN A 73 12.97 5.92 3.48
N ASP A 74 12.35 4.86 2.96
CA ASP A 74 11.53 3.93 3.75
C ASP A 74 12.34 3.03 4.68
N VAL A 75 13.52 2.55 4.25
CA VAL A 75 14.35 1.67 5.07
C VAL A 75 14.84 2.38 6.34
N PRO A 76 15.45 3.58 6.28
CA PRO A 76 15.83 4.32 7.49
C PRO A 76 14.62 4.79 8.31
N TYR A 77 13.52 5.18 7.67
CA TYR A 77 12.29 5.58 8.34
C TYR A 77 11.70 4.45 9.19
N SER A 78 11.59 3.25 8.62
CA SER A 78 11.07 2.08 9.32
C SER A 78 11.98 1.63 10.47
N ALA A 79 13.30 1.71 10.27
CA ALA A 79 14.27 1.42 11.34
C ALA A 79 14.22 2.48 12.45
N TRP A 80 14.05 3.77 12.10
CA TRP A 80 13.89 4.85 13.06
C TRP A 80 12.65 4.67 13.92
N GLY A 81 11.50 4.35 13.31
CA GLY A 81 10.28 4.03 14.04
C GLY A 81 10.43 2.87 15.03
N ALA A 82 11.21 1.84 14.67
CA ALA A 82 11.50 0.72 15.55
C ALA A 82 12.44 1.07 16.75
N GLU A 83 13.27 2.11 16.58
CA GLU A 83 14.22 2.59 17.61
C GLU A 83 13.58 3.60 18.57
N LEU A 84 12.43 4.19 18.24
CA LEU A 84 11.73 5.15 19.08
C LEU A 84 11.19 4.54 20.38
N ALA A 85 10.73 3.30 20.29
CA ALA A 85 10.12 2.60 21.42
C ALA A 85 11.16 1.75 22.16
N ARG A 86 11.24 1.91 23.48
CA ARG A 86 12.16 1.18 24.34
C ARG A 86 11.58 -0.16 24.80
N ASP A 87 10.27 -0.20 24.99
CA ASP A 87 9.55 -1.39 25.43
C ASP A 87 8.82 -2.09 24.28
N TYR A 88 8.58 -3.39 24.46
CA TYR A 88 7.93 -4.25 23.47
C TYR A 88 6.49 -3.80 23.15
N ASN A 89 5.75 -3.33 24.17
CA ASN A 89 4.38 -2.87 24.00
C ASN A 89 4.32 -1.49 23.33
N GLU A 90 5.22 -0.57 23.72
CA GLU A 90 5.37 0.74 23.05
C GLU A 90 5.70 0.57 21.57
N ARG A 91 6.61 -0.36 21.24
CA ARG A 91 6.95 -0.66 19.86
C ARG A 91 5.74 -1.13 19.04
N THR A 92 4.90 -1.96 19.66
CA THR A 92 3.66 -2.40 18.99
C THR A 92 2.70 -1.24 18.76
N LEU A 93 2.57 -0.35 19.74
CA LEU A 93 1.72 0.83 19.63
C LEU A 93 2.20 1.76 18.50
N VAL A 94 3.50 2.07 18.44
CA VAL A 94 4.10 2.91 17.38
C VAL A 94 3.84 2.29 16.00
N MET A 95 4.04 0.97 15.85
CA MET A 95 3.81 0.28 14.59
C MET A 95 2.32 0.25 14.22
N SER A 96 1.42 0.09 15.18
CA SER A 96 -0.03 0.15 14.93
C SER A 96 -0.49 1.54 14.47
N TRP A 97 0.05 2.61 15.06
CA TRP A 97 -0.23 3.97 14.59
C TRP A 97 0.32 4.23 13.20
N LYS A 98 1.56 3.77 12.92
CA LYS A 98 2.14 3.85 11.57
C LYS A 98 1.21 3.17 10.56
N GLU A 99 0.73 1.98 10.86
CA GLU A 99 -0.16 1.23 9.97
C GLU A 99 -1.52 1.92 9.81
N ALA A 100 -2.10 2.43 10.88
CA ALA A 100 -3.35 3.19 10.82
C ALA A 100 -3.24 4.40 9.88
N PHE A 101 -2.14 5.16 9.95
CA PHE A 101 -1.91 6.28 9.04
C PHE A 101 -1.62 5.83 7.61
N THR A 102 -0.92 4.71 7.41
CA THR A 102 -0.69 4.12 6.07
C THR A 102 -2.01 3.75 5.41
N VAL A 103 -2.88 3.06 6.12
CA VAL A 103 -4.21 2.66 5.61
C VAL A 103 -5.11 3.89 5.40
N SER A 104 -5.05 4.88 6.30
CA SER A 104 -5.79 6.13 6.14
C SER A 104 -5.35 6.91 4.90
N GLY A 105 -4.05 6.95 4.63
CA GLY A 105 -3.50 7.53 3.40
C GLY A 105 -3.96 6.79 2.15
N SER A 106 -4.01 5.46 2.21
CA SER A 106 -4.53 4.63 1.12
C SER A 106 -6.02 4.87 0.87
N LEU A 107 -6.81 5.05 1.93
CA LEU A 107 -8.23 5.41 1.84
C LEU A 107 -8.41 6.78 1.18
N ILE A 108 -7.64 7.79 1.60
CA ILE A 108 -7.66 9.12 0.98
C ILE A 108 -7.30 9.02 -0.50
N GLY A 109 -6.22 8.30 -0.84
CA GLY A 109 -5.81 8.07 -2.22
C GLY A 109 -6.87 7.39 -3.07
N ALA A 110 -7.60 6.42 -2.51
CA ALA A 110 -8.70 5.74 -3.19
C ALA A 110 -9.92 6.64 -3.41
N LEU A 111 -10.18 7.60 -2.51
CA LEU A 111 -11.30 8.55 -2.62
C LEU A 111 -10.99 9.76 -3.51
N CYS A 112 -9.71 10.13 -3.66
CA CYS A 112 -9.31 11.27 -4.48
C CYS A 112 -9.90 11.29 -5.91
N PRO A 113 -9.90 10.19 -6.68
CA PRO A 113 -10.50 10.17 -8.02
C PRO A 113 -11.99 10.55 -8.00
N ALA A 114 -12.74 10.09 -6.99
CA ALA A 114 -14.16 10.43 -6.87
C ALA A 114 -14.37 11.93 -6.61
N ILE A 115 -13.52 12.55 -5.78
CA ILE A 115 -13.56 13.99 -5.49
C ILE A 115 -13.20 14.79 -6.74
N ILE A 116 -12.19 14.37 -7.49
CA ILE A 116 -11.72 15.03 -8.71
C ILE A 116 -12.81 14.99 -9.79
N VAL A 117 -13.49 13.86 -9.95
CA VAL A 117 -14.63 13.71 -10.86
C VAL A 117 -15.80 14.63 -10.43
N PHE A 118 -16.04 14.76 -9.14
CA PHE A 118 -17.07 15.68 -8.63
C PHE A 118 -16.77 17.15 -8.99
N TRP A 119 -15.50 17.53 -9.11
CA TRP A 119 -15.07 18.85 -9.58
C TRP A 119 -15.14 19.03 -11.11
N GLY A 120 -15.63 18.01 -11.85
CA GLY A 120 -15.81 18.07 -13.29
C GLY A 120 -14.66 17.53 -14.14
N TYR A 121 -13.60 17.00 -13.52
CA TYR A 121 -12.46 16.41 -14.22
C TYR A 121 -12.68 14.90 -14.39
N THR A 122 -13.08 14.49 -15.59
CA THR A 122 -13.46 13.08 -15.88
C THR A 122 -12.35 12.25 -16.53
N LYS A 123 -11.28 12.89 -17.01
CA LYS A 123 -10.20 12.17 -17.69
C LYS A 123 -9.29 11.45 -16.67
N PRO A 124 -8.91 10.19 -16.93
CA PRO A 124 -7.96 9.48 -16.04
C PRO A 124 -6.64 10.22 -15.84
N ALA A 125 -6.17 10.96 -16.86
CA ALA A 125 -4.96 11.77 -16.77
C ALA A 125 -5.07 12.89 -15.72
N ASP A 126 -6.24 13.51 -15.58
CA ASP A 126 -6.48 14.56 -14.58
C ASP A 126 -6.35 14.00 -13.16
N ASN A 127 -6.87 12.79 -12.91
CA ASN A 127 -6.76 12.12 -11.63
C ASN A 127 -5.30 11.90 -11.23
N VAL A 128 -4.50 11.40 -12.16
CA VAL A 128 -3.06 11.14 -11.95
C VAL A 128 -2.31 12.47 -11.71
N TYR A 129 -2.65 13.50 -12.48
CA TYR A 129 -2.06 14.84 -12.34
C TYR A 129 -2.33 15.43 -10.94
N PHE A 130 -3.58 15.49 -10.50
CA PHE A 130 -3.95 16.06 -9.19
C PHE A 130 -3.36 15.25 -8.03
N LEU A 131 -3.33 13.92 -8.12
CA LEU A 131 -2.69 13.07 -7.12
C LEU A 131 -1.19 13.35 -7.02
N THR A 132 -0.52 13.48 -8.16
CA THR A 132 0.93 13.79 -8.22
C THR A 132 1.22 15.14 -7.61
N VAL A 133 0.50 16.18 -8.02
CA VAL A 133 0.67 17.55 -7.50
C VAL A 133 0.38 17.59 -6.00
N GLY A 134 -0.71 16.95 -5.56
CA GLY A 134 -1.04 16.85 -4.14
C GLY A 134 0.06 16.19 -3.33
N LEU A 135 0.62 15.08 -3.81
CA LEU A 135 1.73 14.39 -3.16
C LEU A 135 2.99 15.28 -3.08
N VAL A 136 3.36 15.93 -4.18
CA VAL A 136 4.54 16.80 -4.26
C VAL A 136 4.43 17.99 -3.29
N ILE A 137 3.23 18.50 -3.04
CA ILE A 137 3.00 19.60 -2.10
C ILE A 137 2.97 19.09 -0.64
N VAL A 138 2.25 18.03 -0.38
CA VAL A 138 1.97 17.55 0.99
C VAL A 138 3.19 16.83 1.58
N MET A 139 3.92 16.06 0.78
CA MET A 139 5.01 15.22 1.29
C MET A 139 6.15 16.01 1.93
N PRO A 140 6.67 17.11 1.34
CA PRO A 140 7.71 17.94 1.98
C PRO A 140 7.26 18.48 3.33
N PHE A 141 6.01 18.93 3.44
CA PHE A 141 5.45 19.44 4.68
C PHE A 141 5.40 18.36 5.76
N LEU A 142 4.95 17.15 5.42
CA LEU A 142 4.90 16.02 6.35
C LEU A 142 6.29 15.56 6.78
N VAL A 143 7.24 15.46 5.84
CA VAL A 143 8.63 15.08 6.14
C VAL A 143 9.30 16.13 7.01
N PHE A 144 9.11 17.43 6.73
CA PHE A 144 9.65 18.49 7.58
C PHE A 144 9.08 18.43 9.00
N ASN A 145 7.77 18.23 9.14
CA ASN A 145 7.14 18.06 10.44
C ASN A 145 7.68 16.82 11.19
N LEU A 146 7.86 15.69 10.50
CA LEU A 146 8.46 14.49 11.05
C LEU A 146 9.88 14.76 11.59
N LEU A 147 10.73 15.40 10.77
CA LEU A 147 12.13 15.70 11.13
C LEU A 147 12.25 16.64 12.32
N LYS A 148 11.29 17.57 12.47
CA LYS A 148 11.25 18.52 13.57
C LYS A 148 10.69 17.92 14.85
N SER A 149 9.61 17.15 14.75
CA SER A 149 8.84 16.69 15.92
C SER A 149 9.36 15.40 16.52
N VAL A 150 9.98 14.52 15.72
CA VAL A 150 10.41 13.21 16.21
C VAL A 150 11.88 13.24 16.58
N PRO A 151 12.22 12.92 17.85
CA PRO A 151 13.62 12.84 18.29
C PRO A 151 14.30 11.61 17.69
N GLU A 152 15.59 11.72 17.43
CA GLU A 152 16.46 10.56 17.15
C GLU A 152 17.41 10.37 18.33
N TYR A 153 17.31 9.22 18.99
CA TYR A 153 18.12 8.92 20.13
C TYR A 153 19.52 8.47 19.69
N PRO A 154 20.60 9.02 20.30
CA PRO A 154 21.94 8.55 20.01
C PRO A 154 22.07 7.10 20.46
N VAL A 155 22.45 6.24 19.56
CA VAL A 155 22.76 4.84 19.89
C VAL A 155 24.09 4.84 20.66
N LYS A 156 24.06 4.29 21.87
CA LYS A 156 25.30 4.07 22.67
C LYS A 156 26.28 3.25 21.83
N GLU A 157 27.52 3.70 21.79
CA GLU A 157 28.57 2.96 21.10
C GLU A 157 28.79 1.63 21.82
N THR A 158 28.28 0.58 21.24
CA THR A 158 28.78 -0.75 21.55
C THR A 158 30.06 -0.95 20.77
N ASN A 159 31.16 -1.25 21.47
CA ASN A 159 32.48 -1.54 20.91
C ASN A 159 32.52 -2.87 20.12
N THR A 160 31.42 -3.21 19.45
CA THR A 160 31.34 -4.40 18.62
C THR A 160 32.06 -4.13 17.28
N LYS A 161 33.05 -4.98 16.98
CA LYS A 161 33.72 -4.98 15.68
C LYS A 161 32.68 -4.96 14.55
N ARG A 162 32.68 -3.91 13.74
CA ARG A 162 31.80 -3.78 12.60
C ARG A 162 32.17 -4.81 11.56
N LEU A 163 31.30 -5.78 11.35
CA LEU A 163 31.50 -6.84 10.37
C LEU A 163 31.41 -6.28 8.93
N PRO A 164 32.20 -6.77 7.99
CA PRO A 164 32.04 -6.48 6.59
C PRO A 164 30.70 -7.06 6.05
N LEU A 165 30.17 -6.47 4.98
CA LEU A 165 28.88 -6.84 4.38
C LEU A 165 28.75 -8.35 4.13
N LYS A 166 29.80 -8.96 3.59
CA LYS A 166 29.84 -10.39 3.24
C LYS A 166 29.72 -11.30 4.47
N GLU A 167 30.40 -10.95 5.55
CA GLU A 167 30.30 -11.68 6.80
C GLU A 167 28.95 -11.47 7.49
N SER A 168 28.44 -10.23 7.49
CA SER A 168 27.09 -9.92 8.00
C SER A 168 26.02 -10.76 7.31
N PHE A 169 26.10 -10.91 5.98
CA PHE A 169 25.16 -11.75 5.22
C PHE A 169 25.28 -13.22 5.63
N LYS A 170 26.49 -13.73 5.85
CA LYS A 170 26.72 -15.11 6.33
C LYS A 170 26.08 -15.36 7.69
N TYR A 171 26.26 -14.42 8.65
CA TYR A 171 25.65 -14.52 9.97
C TYR A 171 24.12 -14.46 9.93
N VAL A 172 23.58 -13.55 9.12
CA VAL A 172 22.11 -13.43 8.92
C VAL A 172 21.53 -14.73 8.34
N TRP A 173 22.19 -15.30 7.33
CA TRP A 173 21.74 -16.54 6.70
C TRP A 173 21.91 -17.80 7.57
N ALA A 174 22.91 -17.79 8.45
CA ALA A 174 23.11 -18.86 9.45
C ALA A 174 22.05 -18.82 10.57
N ASN A 175 21.38 -17.69 10.77
CA ASN A 175 20.32 -17.56 11.78
C ASN A 175 19.02 -18.22 11.27
N GLU A 176 18.72 -19.41 11.75
CA GLU A 176 17.57 -20.21 11.32
C GLU A 176 16.21 -19.50 11.50
N PRO A 177 15.88 -18.88 12.65
CA PRO A 177 14.66 -18.11 12.84
C PRO A 177 14.51 -16.97 11.83
N TYR A 178 15.58 -16.24 11.55
CA TYR A 178 15.57 -15.13 10.59
C TYR A 178 15.34 -15.62 9.16
N ARG A 179 16.00 -16.70 8.77
CA ARG A 179 15.82 -17.32 7.43
C ARG A 179 14.37 -17.75 7.20
N LYS A 180 13.75 -18.43 8.20
CA LYS A 180 12.33 -18.79 8.14
C LYS A 180 11.44 -17.57 7.98
N LEU A 181 11.70 -16.50 8.73
CA LEU A 181 10.95 -15.25 8.66
C LEU A 181 11.07 -14.59 7.27
N VAL A 182 12.28 -14.54 6.69
CA VAL A 182 12.48 -13.98 5.34
C VAL A 182 11.73 -14.78 4.28
N ILE A 183 11.73 -16.11 4.36
CA ILE A 183 11.00 -16.98 3.42
C ILE A 183 9.49 -16.74 3.53
N ILE A 184 8.94 -16.70 4.74
CA ILE A 184 7.52 -16.44 4.98
C ILE A 184 7.15 -15.05 4.43
N PHE A 185 7.97 -14.03 4.70
CA PHE A 185 7.75 -12.67 4.22
C PHE A 185 7.78 -12.59 2.69
N LEU A 186 8.71 -13.31 2.04
CA LEU A 186 8.79 -13.38 0.59
C LEU A 186 7.49 -13.93 -0.02
N PHE A 187 7.03 -15.09 0.45
CA PHE A 187 5.80 -15.69 -0.05
C PHE A 187 4.56 -14.85 0.25
N SER A 188 4.47 -14.25 1.43
CA SER A 188 3.38 -13.35 1.80
C SER A 188 3.35 -12.12 0.89
N THR A 189 4.51 -11.52 0.61
CA THR A 189 4.61 -10.34 -0.26
C THR A 189 4.22 -10.66 -1.70
N ILE A 190 4.68 -11.81 -2.24
CA ILE A 190 4.29 -12.28 -3.58
C ILE A 190 2.78 -12.50 -3.63
N GLY A 191 2.21 -13.21 -2.66
CA GLY A 191 0.77 -13.47 -2.60
C GLY A 191 -0.06 -12.18 -2.52
N SER A 192 0.37 -11.23 -1.70
CA SER A 192 -0.29 -9.93 -1.57
C SER A 192 -0.18 -9.09 -2.86
N ALA A 193 1.00 -9.06 -3.49
CA ALA A 193 1.20 -8.34 -4.75
C ALA A 193 0.34 -8.93 -5.88
N MET A 194 0.28 -10.26 -6.00
CA MET A 194 -0.59 -10.93 -6.97
C MET A 194 -2.06 -10.61 -6.71
N THR A 195 -2.51 -10.70 -5.46
CA THR A 195 -3.90 -10.39 -5.10
C THR A 195 -4.26 -8.94 -5.43
N ASN A 196 -3.40 -8.00 -5.09
CA ASN A 196 -3.64 -6.57 -5.35
C ASN A 196 -3.67 -6.28 -6.86
N SER A 197 -2.74 -6.83 -7.63
CA SER A 197 -2.70 -6.65 -9.08
C SER A 197 -3.89 -7.30 -9.78
N LEU A 198 -4.28 -8.50 -9.37
CA LEU A 198 -5.39 -9.24 -9.98
C LEU A 198 -6.76 -8.70 -9.55
N SER A 199 -6.86 -8.02 -8.41
CA SER A 199 -8.14 -7.49 -7.92
C SER A 199 -8.78 -6.51 -8.91
N PHE A 200 -7.99 -5.65 -9.53
CA PHE A 200 -8.48 -4.74 -10.57
C PHE A 200 -9.04 -5.50 -11.78
N PHE A 201 -8.31 -6.50 -12.27
CA PHE A 201 -8.75 -7.30 -13.40
C PHE A 201 -10.01 -8.12 -13.08
N PHE A 202 -10.12 -8.62 -11.85
CA PHE A 202 -11.31 -9.32 -11.38
C PHE A 202 -12.53 -8.41 -11.39
N VAL A 203 -12.42 -7.22 -10.82
CA VAL A 203 -13.52 -6.24 -10.81
C VAL A 203 -13.89 -5.81 -12.22
N LYS A 204 -12.90 -5.58 -13.10
CA LYS A 204 -13.12 -5.12 -14.47
C LYS A 204 -13.72 -6.21 -15.37
N HIS A 205 -13.22 -7.45 -15.33
CA HIS A 205 -13.57 -8.48 -16.30
C HIS A 205 -14.56 -9.52 -15.79
N VAL A 206 -14.62 -9.75 -14.48
CA VAL A 206 -15.55 -10.74 -13.88
C VAL A 206 -16.80 -10.06 -13.36
N LEU A 207 -16.63 -8.94 -12.65
CA LEU A 207 -17.76 -8.18 -12.10
C LEU A 207 -18.28 -7.10 -13.05
N LEU A 208 -17.58 -6.85 -14.17
CA LEU A 208 -17.92 -5.81 -15.16
C LEU A 208 -18.06 -4.40 -14.56
N ALA A 209 -17.40 -4.16 -13.42
CA ALA A 209 -17.52 -2.97 -12.58
C ALA A 209 -16.20 -2.17 -12.51
N GLY A 210 -15.42 -2.13 -13.61
CA GLY A 210 -14.09 -1.50 -13.63
C GLY A 210 -14.11 -0.04 -13.21
N ASP A 211 -15.13 0.72 -13.62
CA ASP A 211 -15.28 2.14 -13.27
C ASP A 211 -15.62 2.38 -11.79
N LEU A 212 -16.12 1.35 -11.13
CA LEU A 212 -16.46 1.36 -9.70
C LEU A 212 -15.34 0.79 -8.81
N TYR A 213 -14.15 0.56 -9.37
CA TYR A 213 -13.02 -0.01 -8.61
C TYR A 213 -12.69 0.80 -7.36
N GLY A 214 -12.71 2.14 -7.44
CA GLY A 214 -12.52 3.02 -6.28
C GLY A 214 -13.61 2.87 -5.21
N PHE A 215 -14.82 2.54 -5.62
CA PHE A 215 -15.96 2.38 -4.70
C PHE A 215 -15.80 1.17 -3.77
N TYR A 216 -15.19 0.08 -4.23
CA TYR A 216 -14.93 -1.06 -3.35
C TYR A 216 -13.69 -0.86 -2.47
N LEU A 217 -12.72 -0.08 -2.92
CA LEU A 217 -11.50 0.19 -2.14
C LEU A 217 -11.79 0.97 -0.86
N ALA A 218 -12.75 1.90 -0.90
CA ALA A 218 -13.08 2.71 0.26
C ALA A 218 -13.57 1.86 1.47
N PRO A 219 -14.61 1.00 1.35
CA PRO A 219 -15.03 0.14 2.44
C PRO A 219 -13.95 -0.90 2.83
N TYR A 220 -13.14 -1.36 1.89
CA TYR A 220 -12.01 -2.24 2.16
C TYR A 220 -10.99 -1.59 3.10
N PHE A 221 -10.51 -0.37 2.80
CA PHE A 221 -9.58 0.34 3.68
C PHE A 221 -10.24 0.79 4.99
N LEU A 222 -11.50 1.16 4.96
CA LEU A 222 -12.23 1.52 6.17
C LEU A 222 -12.31 0.33 7.14
N SER A 223 -12.57 -0.87 6.63
CA SER A 223 -12.61 -2.09 7.45
C SER A 223 -11.26 -2.41 8.09
N GLN A 224 -10.15 -2.13 7.42
CA GLN A 224 -8.80 -2.25 7.99
C GLN A 224 -8.61 -1.31 9.18
N ILE A 225 -8.97 -0.03 9.03
CA ILE A 225 -8.85 0.97 10.10
C ILE A 225 -9.67 0.54 11.32
N VAL A 226 -10.92 0.12 11.11
CA VAL A 226 -11.80 -0.34 12.19
C VAL A 226 -11.26 -1.61 12.86
N ALA A 227 -10.59 -2.47 12.12
CA ALA A 227 -10.05 -3.72 12.64
C ALA A 227 -8.78 -3.54 13.50
N ILE A 228 -7.99 -2.48 13.29
CA ILE A 228 -6.74 -2.24 14.04
C ILE A 228 -6.92 -2.36 15.56
N PRO A 229 -7.87 -1.64 16.20
CA PRO A 229 -8.05 -1.75 17.66
C PRO A 229 -8.52 -3.13 18.12
N LEU A 230 -9.27 -3.86 17.27
CA LEU A 230 -9.68 -5.22 17.56
C LEU A 230 -8.49 -6.18 17.61
N TRP A 231 -7.64 -6.14 16.58
CA TRP A 231 -6.43 -6.95 16.50
C TRP A 231 -5.42 -6.59 17.59
N PHE A 232 -5.30 -5.30 17.93
CA PHE A 232 -4.45 -4.86 19.04
C PHE A 232 -4.90 -5.50 20.36
N LYS A 233 -6.20 -5.42 20.69
CA LYS A 233 -6.76 -6.03 21.89
C LYS A 233 -6.63 -7.56 21.87
N LEU A 234 -6.86 -8.19 20.73
CA LEU A 234 -6.75 -9.64 20.58
C LEU A 234 -5.30 -10.09 20.78
N SER A 235 -4.34 -9.41 20.15
CA SER A 235 -2.91 -9.72 20.27
C SER A 235 -2.39 -9.58 21.71
N ALA A 236 -2.96 -8.64 22.47
CA ALA A 236 -2.63 -8.49 23.90
C ALA A 236 -3.16 -9.67 24.75
N LYS A 237 -4.31 -10.26 24.38
CA LYS A 237 -4.93 -11.37 25.12
C LYS A 237 -4.31 -12.73 24.79
N ILE A 238 -4.13 -13.07 23.52
CA ILE A 238 -3.72 -14.41 23.07
C ILE A 238 -2.25 -14.51 22.69
N GLY A 239 -1.55 -13.36 22.72
CA GLY A 239 -0.16 -13.24 22.27
C GLY A 239 -0.05 -13.00 20.76
N LYS A 240 1.03 -12.31 20.36
CA LYS A 240 1.21 -11.85 18.96
C LYS A 240 1.29 -12.99 17.95
N HIS A 241 1.99 -14.08 18.29
CA HIS A 241 2.13 -15.22 17.38
C HIS A 241 0.78 -15.87 17.05
N ARG A 242 -0.04 -16.13 18.07
CA ARG A 242 -1.38 -16.71 17.85
C ARG A 242 -2.30 -15.73 17.14
N ALA A 243 -2.25 -14.46 17.47
CA ALA A 243 -3.03 -13.44 16.78
C ALA A 243 -2.70 -13.37 15.29
N THR A 244 -1.40 -13.42 14.92
CA THR A 244 -0.97 -13.46 13.52
C THR A 244 -1.47 -14.73 12.80
N MET A 245 -1.43 -15.90 13.45
CA MET A 245 -1.96 -17.13 12.85
C MET A 245 -3.46 -17.03 12.58
N VAL A 246 -4.22 -16.47 13.53
CA VAL A 246 -5.67 -16.26 13.36
C VAL A 246 -5.94 -15.27 12.22
N ALA A 247 -5.15 -14.19 12.12
CA ALA A 247 -5.28 -13.21 11.05
C ALA A 247 -5.01 -13.82 9.66
N ILE A 248 -3.94 -14.60 9.53
CA ILE A 248 -3.61 -15.29 8.26
C ILE A 248 -4.71 -16.28 7.88
N PHE A 249 -5.22 -17.06 8.85
CA PHE A 249 -6.32 -17.99 8.59
C PHE A 249 -7.59 -17.25 8.16
N TRP A 250 -7.93 -16.15 8.82
CA TRP A 250 -9.07 -15.29 8.49
C TRP A 250 -8.93 -14.71 7.09
N TYR A 251 -7.76 -14.18 6.75
CA TYR A 251 -7.46 -13.68 5.41
C TYR A 251 -7.60 -14.76 4.34
N ALA A 252 -7.05 -15.95 4.58
CA ALA A 252 -7.13 -17.08 3.67
C ALA A 252 -8.56 -17.56 3.47
N LEU A 253 -9.33 -17.68 4.55
CA LEU A 253 -10.73 -18.07 4.52
C LEU A 253 -11.55 -17.18 3.58
N TRP A 254 -11.50 -15.87 3.79
CA TRP A 254 -12.25 -14.93 2.95
C TRP A 254 -11.70 -14.84 1.52
N SER A 255 -10.42 -15.08 1.30
CA SER A 255 -9.85 -15.14 -0.04
C SER A 255 -10.38 -16.32 -0.86
N CYS A 256 -10.75 -17.44 -0.23
CA CYS A 256 -11.36 -18.59 -0.90
C CYS A 256 -12.77 -18.29 -1.45
N PHE A 257 -13.47 -17.29 -0.93
CA PHE A 257 -14.79 -16.91 -1.46
C PHE A 257 -14.70 -16.13 -2.78
N ILE A 258 -13.56 -15.52 -3.12
CA ILE A 258 -13.42 -14.72 -4.34
C ILE A 258 -13.63 -15.57 -5.62
N PRO A 259 -12.98 -16.73 -5.80
CA PRO A 259 -13.26 -17.61 -6.94
C PRO A 259 -14.71 -18.11 -6.98
N LEU A 260 -15.31 -18.36 -5.82
CA LEU A 260 -16.70 -18.82 -5.73
C LEU A 260 -17.67 -17.77 -6.27
N ILE A 261 -17.40 -16.48 -6.05
CA ILE A 261 -18.21 -15.39 -6.61
C ILE A 261 -18.18 -15.41 -8.14
N ALA A 262 -17.03 -15.70 -8.74
CA ALA A 262 -16.90 -15.79 -10.19
C ALA A 262 -17.74 -16.94 -10.77
N MET A 263 -17.69 -18.11 -10.12
CA MET A 263 -18.31 -19.34 -10.61
C MET A 263 -19.80 -19.49 -10.28
N ALA A 264 -20.25 -18.83 -9.20
CA ALA A 264 -21.62 -18.98 -8.72
C ALA A 264 -22.65 -18.28 -9.65
N PRO A 265 -23.84 -18.86 -9.83
CA PRO A 265 -24.93 -18.23 -10.58
C PRO A 265 -25.35 -16.89 -9.95
N GLN A 266 -25.80 -15.95 -10.78
CA GLN A 266 -26.21 -14.63 -10.29
C GLN A 266 -27.39 -14.68 -9.33
N ILE A 267 -28.29 -15.63 -9.53
CA ILE A 267 -29.48 -15.81 -8.69
C ILE A 267 -29.15 -15.97 -7.19
N TRP A 268 -27.96 -16.51 -6.85
CA TRP A 268 -27.55 -16.65 -5.45
C TRP A 268 -27.26 -15.30 -4.78
N PHE A 269 -27.05 -14.27 -5.57
CA PHE A 269 -26.69 -12.93 -5.09
C PHE A 269 -27.84 -11.92 -5.18
N GLU A 270 -29.03 -12.34 -5.57
CA GLU A 270 -30.20 -11.45 -5.66
C GLU A 270 -30.59 -10.83 -4.31
N ALA A 271 -30.30 -11.54 -3.20
CA ALA A 271 -30.52 -10.99 -1.84
C ALA A 271 -29.58 -9.81 -1.52
N PHE A 272 -28.45 -9.72 -2.20
CA PHE A 272 -27.43 -8.67 -2.02
C PHE A 272 -27.55 -7.57 -3.08
N GLU A 273 -28.65 -7.52 -3.82
CA GLU A 273 -28.86 -6.50 -4.83
C GLU A 273 -28.73 -5.10 -4.22
N LEU A 274 -27.95 -4.24 -4.89
CA LEU A 274 -27.56 -2.94 -4.32
C LEU A 274 -28.77 -2.06 -4.04
N SER A 275 -29.80 -2.14 -4.87
CA SER A 275 -31.09 -1.47 -4.70
C SER A 275 -31.78 -1.85 -3.39
N LYS A 276 -31.71 -3.11 -2.98
CA LYS A 276 -32.28 -3.62 -1.72
C LYS A 276 -31.40 -3.27 -0.53
N THR A 277 -30.08 -3.33 -0.70
CA THR A 277 -29.11 -3.06 0.38
C THR A 277 -29.04 -1.57 0.72
N LEU A 278 -29.27 -0.69 -0.27
CA LEU A 278 -29.23 0.76 -0.13
C LEU A 278 -30.63 1.40 -0.08
N ALA A 279 -31.68 0.63 0.18
CA ALA A 279 -33.07 1.10 0.26
C ALA A 279 -33.32 2.18 1.34
N PHE A 280 -32.31 2.44 2.21
CA PHE A 280 -32.36 3.53 3.19
C PHE A 280 -31.96 4.90 2.59
N LEU A 281 -31.44 4.94 1.35
CA LEU A 281 -31.03 6.19 0.68
C LEU A 281 -32.23 6.81 -0.05
N PRO A 282 -32.23 8.15 -0.23
CA PRO A 282 -33.25 8.85 -1.02
C PRO A 282 -33.31 8.35 -2.46
N ASP A 283 -34.51 8.28 -3.04
CA ASP A 283 -34.73 7.78 -4.41
C ASP A 283 -33.92 8.55 -5.46
N SER A 284 -33.69 9.84 -5.29
CA SER A 284 -32.84 10.63 -6.19
C SER A 284 -31.38 10.17 -6.26
N TRP A 285 -30.88 9.63 -5.16
CA TRP A 285 -29.53 9.05 -5.10
C TRP A 285 -29.50 7.65 -5.72
N LEU A 286 -30.57 6.87 -5.48
CA LEU A 286 -30.74 5.52 -6.05
C LEU A 286 -30.85 5.57 -7.58
N LEU A 287 -31.56 6.55 -8.14
CA LEU A 287 -31.67 6.73 -9.59
C LEU A 287 -30.29 7.01 -10.23
N GLY A 288 -29.53 7.93 -9.68
CA GLY A 288 -28.18 8.24 -10.20
C GLY A 288 -27.18 7.08 -10.02
N LEU A 289 -27.38 6.23 -8.99
CA LEU A 289 -26.61 5.01 -8.80
C LEU A 289 -27.03 3.94 -9.81
N ASN A 290 -28.33 3.73 -10.05
CA ASN A 290 -28.84 2.73 -10.98
C ASN A 290 -28.36 2.97 -12.42
N GLU A 291 -28.31 4.22 -12.89
CA GLU A 291 -27.71 4.56 -14.17
C GLU A 291 -26.23 4.16 -14.28
N ARG A 292 -25.46 4.36 -13.20
CA ARG A 292 -24.03 3.99 -13.13
C ARG A 292 -23.81 2.48 -13.00
N PHE A 293 -24.80 1.74 -12.50
CA PHE A 293 -24.71 0.29 -12.31
C PHE A 293 -25.43 -0.49 -13.43
N GLU A 294 -25.86 0.18 -14.50
CA GLU A 294 -26.49 -0.48 -15.64
C GLU A 294 -25.55 -1.53 -16.26
N GLY A 295 -26.03 -2.77 -16.37
CA GLY A 295 -25.24 -3.90 -16.89
C GLY A 295 -24.26 -4.55 -15.90
N ILE A 296 -24.15 -4.05 -14.67
CA ILE A 296 -23.29 -4.63 -13.63
C ILE A 296 -24.09 -5.62 -12.79
N PRO A 297 -23.55 -6.83 -12.48
CA PRO A 297 -24.20 -7.76 -11.56
C PRO A 297 -24.09 -7.24 -10.11
N THR A 298 -24.97 -6.32 -9.74
CA THR A 298 -24.91 -5.55 -8.49
C THR A 298 -24.90 -6.43 -7.25
N GLY A 299 -25.61 -7.55 -7.23
CA GLY A 299 -25.59 -8.49 -6.11
C GLY A 299 -24.23 -9.15 -5.92
N LYS A 300 -23.57 -9.59 -7.00
CA LYS A 300 -22.20 -10.12 -6.94
C LYS A 300 -21.21 -9.07 -6.49
N PHE A 301 -21.35 -7.83 -6.97
CA PHE A 301 -20.48 -6.72 -6.60
C PHE A 301 -20.63 -6.35 -5.13
N ALA A 302 -21.86 -6.26 -4.60
CA ALA A 302 -22.11 -5.98 -3.19
C ALA A 302 -21.56 -7.09 -2.28
N PHE A 303 -21.78 -8.36 -2.64
CA PHE A 303 -21.21 -9.49 -1.91
C PHE A 303 -19.67 -9.49 -1.95
N PHE A 304 -19.07 -9.17 -3.10
CA PHE A 304 -17.62 -9.00 -3.23
C PHE A 304 -17.09 -7.92 -2.31
N ILE A 305 -17.76 -6.77 -2.20
CA ILE A 305 -17.40 -5.71 -1.24
C ILE A 305 -17.40 -6.26 0.19
N GLY A 306 -18.46 -6.99 0.58
CA GLY A 306 -18.55 -7.61 1.90
C GLY A 306 -17.39 -8.57 2.18
N VAL A 307 -17.06 -9.44 1.23
CA VAL A 307 -15.91 -10.38 1.34
C VAL A 307 -14.60 -9.61 1.46
N MET A 308 -14.42 -8.54 0.69
CA MET A 308 -13.20 -7.73 0.74
C MET A 308 -13.09 -6.96 2.05
N CYS A 309 -14.20 -6.47 2.63
CA CYS A 309 -14.19 -5.86 3.95
C CYS A 309 -13.77 -6.86 5.04
N LEU A 310 -14.32 -8.07 5.00
CA LEU A 310 -13.96 -9.13 5.95
C LEU A 310 -12.51 -9.59 5.78
N LYS A 311 -12.03 -9.69 4.54
CA LYS A 311 -10.64 -9.96 4.24
C LYS A 311 -9.73 -8.82 4.70
N GLY A 312 -10.10 -7.57 4.42
CA GLY A 312 -9.35 -6.38 4.83
C GLY A 312 -9.21 -6.28 6.35
N SER A 313 -10.21 -6.69 7.11
CA SER A 313 -10.15 -6.72 8.57
C SER A 313 -9.08 -7.66 9.15
N ALA A 314 -8.40 -8.47 8.34
CA ALA A 314 -7.33 -9.37 8.77
C ALA A 314 -5.91 -8.72 8.72
N ILE A 315 -5.79 -7.55 8.09
CA ILE A 315 -4.52 -6.85 7.90
C ILE A 315 -4.29 -5.87 9.02
#